data_eb2ed22dbcd55d9749f061a2efc39e5b
#
_entry.id   eb2ed22dbcd55d9749f061a2efc39e5b
#
_cell.length_a   1.000
_cell.length_b   1.000
_cell.length_c   1.000
_cell.angle_alpha   90.00
_cell.angle_beta   90.00
_cell.angle_gamma   90.00
#
_symmetry.space_group_name_H-M   'P 1'
#
loop_
_entity.id
_entity.type
_entity.pdbx_description
1 polymer ?
#
loop_
_entity_poly.entity_id
_entity_poly.type
_entity_poly.pdbx_seq_one_letter_code
_entity_poly.pdbx_strand_id
1 'polypeptide(L)'
;MSYKSPIEDFKYNLAMLNYDEVIAGIEKFKEYDSETLMSVVSEIGRLNEQEVIDSNKIGDREGLKYVTDGAEGPEVHTPERFKKLYDAVKSSGYVGATMPTQYGGGGAPFTTAILAGEIGIAANMAFYMGPGLSHGAMKTILKKATEELKDKYLPNLTSGEWMGTM
;
A
#
# COMPACT_ATOMS: atom_id res chain seq x y z
N MET A 1 1.94 23.90 -5.42
CA MET A 1 0.98 23.54 -4.35
C MET A 1 1.56 22.33 -3.65
N SER A 2 1.60 22.34 -2.32
CA SER A 2 1.98 21.15 -1.53
C SER A 2 0.74 20.25 -1.42
N TYR A 3 0.89 18.96 -1.74
CA TYR A 3 -0.14 17.96 -1.48
C TYR A 3 -0.41 17.88 0.03
N LYS A 4 -1.68 17.70 0.39
CA LYS A 4 -2.14 17.45 1.74
C LYS A 4 -3.15 16.30 1.72
N SER A 5 -2.93 15.32 2.58
CA SER A 5 -3.84 14.19 2.74
C SER A 5 -5.17 14.66 3.34
N PRO A 6 -6.32 14.20 2.81
CA PRO A 6 -7.65 14.69 3.22
C PRO A 6 -8.12 14.04 4.53
N ILE A 7 -7.31 14.13 5.58
CA ILE A 7 -7.53 13.44 6.87
C ILE A 7 -8.85 13.86 7.53
N GLU A 8 -9.18 15.15 7.49
CA GLU A 8 -10.42 15.65 8.10
C GLU A 8 -11.67 15.22 7.32
N ASP A 9 -11.58 15.13 5.99
CA ASP A 9 -12.66 14.59 5.16
C ASP A 9 -12.90 13.10 5.45
N PHE A 10 -11.83 12.34 5.67
CA PHE A 10 -11.95 10.93 6.07
C PHE A 10 -12.62 10.77 7.42
N LYS A 11 -12.24 11.55 8.43
CA LYS A 11 -12.90 11.55 9.73
C LYS A 11 -14.39 11.87 9.61
N TYR A 12 -14.72 12.89 8.83
CA TYR A 12 -16.11 13.27 8.58
C TYR A 12 -16.89 12.11 7.92
N ASN A 13 -16.34 11.49 6.89
CA ASN A 13 -16.99 10.38 6.19
C ASN A 13 -17.19 9.16 7.09
N LEU A 14 -16.19 8.82 7.92
CA LEU A 14 -16.32 7.71 8.90
C LEU A 14 -17.44 7.99 9.91
N ALA A 15 -17.52 9.22 10.42
CA ALA A 15 -18.59 9.62 11.33
C ALA A 15 -19.97 9.54 10.67
N MET A 16 -20.11 10.01 9.43
CA MET A 16 -21.37 9.95 8.67
C MET A 16 -21.83 8.52 8.37
N LEU A 17 -20.88 7.58 8.26
CA LEU A 17 -21.16 6.16 8.02
C LEU A 17 -21.39 5.37 9.32
N ASN A 18 -21.37 6.01 10.49
CA ASN A 18 -21.40 5.34 11.80
C ASN A 18 -20.38 4.22 11.90
N TYR A 19 -19.16 4.48 11.41
CA TYR A 19 -18.10 3.48 11.26
C TYR A 19 -17.84 2.70 12.55
N ASP A 20 -17.76 3.38 13.70
CA ASP A 20 -17.44 2.75 14.99
C ASP A 20 -18.51 1.74 15.42
N GLU A 21 -19.80 2.04 15.20
CA GLU A 21 -20.89 1.11 15.48
C GLU A 21 -20.84 -0.11 14.55
N VAL A 22 -20.60 0.13 13.27
CA VAL A 22 -20.52 -0.95 12.27
C VAL A 22 -19.33 -1.87 12.53
N ILE A 23 -18.13 -1.29 12.79
CA ILE A 23 -16.92 -2.09 12.96
C ILE A 23 -16.93 -2.88 14.27
N ALA A 24 -17.49 -2.34 15.35
CA ALA A 24 -17.65 -3.02 16.64
C ALA A 24 -18.50 -4.29 16.52
N GLY A 25 -19.44 -4.34 15.56
CA GLY A 25 -20.25 -5.53 15.27
C GLY A 25 -19.50 -6.65 14.54
N ILE A 26 -18.26 -6.39 14.09
CA ILE A 26 -17.44 -7.38 13.36
C ILE A 26 -16.31 -7.85 14.28
N GLU A 27 -16.47 -9.03 14.89
CA GLU A 27 -15.55 -9.58 15.89
C GLU A 27 -14.07 -9.49 15.46
N LYS A 28 -13.79 -9.77 14.20
CA LYS A 28 -12.42 -9.71 13.65
C LYS A 28 -11.81 -8.31 13.69
N PHE A 29 -12.63 -7.26 13.67
CA PHE A 29 -12.18 -5.87 13.48
C PHE A 29 -12.60 -4.94 14.63
N LYS A 30 -13.15 -5.47 15.71
CA LYS A 30 -13.66 -4.67 16.83
C LYS A 30 -12.64 -3.72 17.47
N GLU A 31 -11.35 -4.02 17.34
CA GLU A 31 -10.24 -3.18 17.83
C GLU A 31 -9.82 -2.08 16.85
N TYR A 32 -10.43 -2.04 15.66
CA TYR A 32 -10.13 -1.04 14.62
C TYR A 32 -11.20 0.06 14.58
N ASP A 33 -11.41 0.75 15.71
CA ASP A 33 -12.26 1.94 15.73
C ASP A 33 -11.73 3.06 14.84
N SER A 34 -12.49 4.13 14.71
CA SER A 34 -12.13 5.27 13.85
C SER A 34 -10.84 5.95 14.30
N GLU A 35 -10.54 6.00 15.60
CA GLU A 35 -9.31 6.58 16.14
C GLU A 35 -8.10 5.73 15.73
N THR A 36 -8.15 4.42 15.95
CA THR A 36 -7.11 3.47 15.54
C THR A 36 -6.87 3.50 14.04
N LEU A 37 -7.96 3.44 13.25
CA LEU A 37 -7.88 3.53 11.79
C LEU A 37 -7.23 4.83 11.34
N MET A 38 -7.66 5.97 11.88
CA MET A 38 -7.14 7.28 11.48
C MET A 38 -5.72 7.52 11.95
N SER A 39 -5.27 6.90 13.04
CA SER A 39 -3.86 6.92 13.44
C SER A 39 -2.97 6.31 12.35
N VAL A 40 -3.32 5.11 11.87
CA VAL A 40 -2.59 4.42 10.79
C VAL A 40 -2.64 5.23 9.49
N VAL A 41 -3.82 5.70 9.10
CA VAL A 41 -4.02 6.45 7.85
C VAL A 41 -3.28 7.78 7.87
N SER A 42 -3.20 8.45 9.03
CA SER A 42 -2.45 9.71 9.18
C SER A 42 -0.94 9.51 9.03
N GLU A 43 -0.37 8.42 9.54
CA GLU A 43 1.05 8.11 9.33
C GLU A 43 1.35 7.80 7.85
N ILE A 44 0.46 7.08 7.17
CA ILE A 44 0.55 6.88 5.72
C ILE A 44 0.46 8.22 4.99
N GLY A 45 -0.44 9.09 5.42
CA GLY A 45 -0.57 10.45 4.90
C GLY A 45 0.73 11.24 5.03
N ARG A 46 1.33 11.23 6.21
CA ARG A 46 2.61 11.91 6.48
C ARG A 46 3.74 11.40 5.58
N LEU A 47 3.87 10.08 5.42
CA LEU A 47 4.84 9.48 4.50
C LEU A 47 4.64 10.00 3.06
N ASN A 48 3.40 10.03 2.60
CA ASN A 48 3.07 10.48 1.25
C ASN A 48 3.33 11.96 1.04
N GLU A 49 3.02 12.82 2.01
CA GLU A 49 3.28 14.25 1.96
C GLU A 49 4.77 14.59 1.98
N GLN A 50 5.58 13.82 2.67
CA GLN A 50 7.00 14.11 2.87
C GLN A 50 7.90 13.43 1.82
N GLU A 51 7.57 12.21 1.42
CA GLU A 51 8.47 11.37 0.63
C GLU A 51 7.95 11.07 -0.77
N VAL A 52 6.64 10.81 -0.90
CA VAL A 52 6.08 10.30 -2.17
C VAL A 52 5.82 11.40 -3.17
N ILE A 53 5.27 12.53 -2.74
CA ILE A 53 4.78 13.58 -3.65
C ILE A 53 5.85 14.10 -4.62
N ASP A 54 7.06 14.29 -4.15
CA ASP A 54 8.16 14.82 -4.98
C ASP A 54 8.60 13.81 -6.05
N SER A 55 8.42 12.50 -5.79
CA SER A 55 8.78 11.45 -6.73
C SER A 55 7.93 11.48 -8.00
N ASN A 56 6.73 12.07 -7.97
CA ASN A 56 5.88 12.21 -9.15
C ASN A 56 6.57 13.04 -10.25
N LYS A 57 7.11 14.21 -9.87
CA LYS A 57 7.87 15.06 -10.83
C LYS A 57 9.17 14.42 -11.28
N ILE A 58 9.84 13.69 -10.38
CA ILE A 58 11.09 12.98 -10.70
C ILE A 58 10.80 11.90 -11.74
N GLY A 59 9.77 11.07 -11.50
CA GLY A 59 9.37 10.01 -12.42
C GLY A 59 8.96 10.55 -13.80
N ASP A 60 8.21 11.65 -13.85
CA ASP A 60 7.78 12.29 -15.09
C ASP A 60 8.96 12.84 -15.92
N ARG A 61 9.95 13.44 -15.26
CA ARG A 61 11.09 14.09 -15.92
C ARG A 61 12.21 13.12 -16.31
N GLU A 62 12.55 12.19 -15.42
CA GLU A 62 13.62 11.23 -15.65
C GLU A 62 13.16 10.05 -16.51
N GLY A 63 11.90 9.61 -16.31
CA GLY A 63 11.32 8.47 -17.00
C GLY A 63 12.04 7.15 -16.70
N LEU A 64 11.77 6.15 -17.54
CA LEU A 64 12.45 4.86 -17.52
C LEU A 64 13.66 4.91 -18.45
N LYS A 65 14.74 4.24 -18.06
CA LYS A 65 15.91 4.03 -18.92
C LYS A 65 15.95 2.60 -19.40
N TYR A 66 15.91 2.41 -20.72
CA TYR A 66 16.08 1.11 -21.35
C TYR A 66 17.55 0.95 -21.75
N VAL A 67 18.16 -0.14 -21.31
CA VAL A 67 19.56 -0.48 -21.59
C VAL A 67 19.53 -1.80 -22.35
N THR A 68 20.11 -1.83 -23.56
CA THR A 68 20.08 -3.01 -24.44
C THR A 68 21.15 -4.04 -24.11
N ASP A 69 22.24 -3.62 -23.47
CA ASP A 69 23.46 -4.36 -23.16
C ASP A 69 23.75 -4.45 -21.67
N GLY A 70 22.68 -4.62 -20.87
CA GLY A 70 22.80 -4.89 -19.42
C GLY A 70 23.51 -6.23 -19.15
N ALA A 71 23.90 -6.42 -17.89
CA ALA A 71 24.69 -7.59 -17.47
C ALA A 71 24.03 -8.94 -17.77
N GLU A 72 22.71 -9.00 -17.73
CA GLU A 72 21.91 -10.19 -17.99
C GLU A 72 21.02 -10.09 -19.26
N GLY A 73 21.33 -9.11 -20.12
CA GLY A 73 20.54 -8.78 -21.31
C GLY A 73 19.84 -7.43 -21.21
N PRO A 74 18.77 -7.20 -21.99
CA PRO A 74 18.05 -5.94 -21.94
C PRO A 74 17.44 -5.66 -20.59
N GLU A 75 17.67 -4.45 -20.04
CA GLU A 75 17.22 -4.02 -18.72
C GLU A 75 16.37 -2.74 -18.80
N VAL A 76 15.46 -2.58 -17.85
CA VAL A 76 14.71 -1.34 -17.64
C VAL A 76 14.98 -0.82 -16.23
N HIS A 77 15.50 0.38 -16.14
CA HIS A 77 15.79 1.03 -14.86
C HIS A 77 14.77 2.13 -14.56
N THR A 78 14.18 2.07 -13.38
CA THR A 78 13.37 3.16 -12.82
C THR A 78 14.29 4.25 -12.25
N PRO A 79 13.79 5.48 -12.05
CA PRO A 79 14.52 6.48 -11.28
C PRO A 79 14.94 5.91 -9.90
N GLU A 80 16.17 6.17 -9.47
CA GLU A 80 16.69 5.64 -8.19
C GLU A 80 15.83 6.05 -6.98
N ARG A 81 15.19 7.21 -7.07
CA ARG A 81 14.23 7.67 -6.06
C ARG A 81 13.08 6.68 -5.84
N PHE A 82 12.60 6.00 -6.88
CA PHE A 82 11.52 5.03 -6.76
C PHE A 82 11.92 3.81 -5.94
N LYS A 83 13.16 3.34 -6.07
CA LYS A 83 13.68 2.23 -5.24
C LYS A 83 13.70 2.60 -3.77
N LYS A 84 14.28 3.76 -3.43
CA LYS A 84 14.33 4.27 -2.04
C LYS A 84 12.93 4.48 -1.47
N LEU A 85 12.01 4.98 -2.29
CA LEU A 85 10.62 5.16 -1.91
C LEU A 85 9.91 3.83 -1.63
N TYR A 86 10.15 2.82 -2.48
CA TYR A 86 9.58 1.49 -2.26
C TYR A 86 10.08 0.88 -0.94
N ASP A 87 11.34 1.03 -0.60
CA ASP A 87 11.90 0.59 0.67
C ASP A 87 11.23 1.28 1.87
N ALA A 88 10.94 2.57 1.77
CA ALA A 88 10.22 3.31 2.80
C ALA A 88 8.75 2.84 2.94
N VAL A 89 8.04 2.65 1.83
CA VAL A 89 6.66 2.14 1.82
C VAL A 89 6.60 0.71 2.34
N LYS A 90 7.54 -0.14 1.96
CA LYS A 90 7.68 -1.50 2.48
C LYS A 90 7.89 -1.50 4.00
N SER A 91 8.81 -0.70 4.48
CA SER A 91 9.15 -0.58 5.91
C SER A 91 8.00 -0.02 6.75
N SER A 92 7.08 0.75 6.17
CA SER A 92 5.89 1.26 6.86
C SER A 92 4.83 0.19 7.14
N GLY A 93 4.96 -1.02 6.56
CA GLY A 93 3.96 -2.08 6.67
C GLY A 93 2.71 -1.88 5.80
N TYR A 94 2.66 -0.82 5.00
CA TYR A 94 1.52 -0.51 4.13
C TYR A 94 1.12 -1.68 3.22
N VAL A 95 2.12 -2.35 2.61
CA VAL A 95 1.87 -3.43 1.61
C VAL A 95 1.04 -4.56 2.20
N GLY A 96 1.31 -4.94 3.45
CA GLY A 96 0.63 -6.03 4.15
C GLY A 96 -0.49 -5.60 5.10
N ALA A 97 -0.84 -4.31 5.16
CA ALA A 97 -1.73 -3.78 6.21
C ALA A 97 -3.05 -4.57 6.38
N THR A 98 -3.68 -4.99 5.29
CA THR A 98 -4.96 -5.73 5.32
C THR A 98 -4.82 -7.25 5.19
N MET A 99 -3.59 -7.76 5.13
CA MET A 99 -3.35 -9.20 5.07
C MET A 99 -3.41 -9.84 6.47
N PRO A 100 -3.77 -11.13 6.56
CA PRO A 100 -3.83 -11.81 7.85
C PRO A 100 -2.49 -11.80 8.58
N THR A 101 -2.56 -11.70 9.91
CA THR A 101 -1.37 -11.67 10.80
C THR A 101 -0.53 -12.94 10.69
N GLN A 102 -1.14 -14.09 10.42
CA GLN A 102 -0.42 -15.37 10.21
C GLN A 102 0.57 -15.33 9.04
N TYR A 103 0.39 -14.41 8.08
CA TYR A 103 1.31 -14.19 6.95
C TYR A 103 2.13 -12.89 7.11
N GLY A 104 2.20 -12.35 8.33
CA GLY A 104 2.93 -11.13 8.64
C GLY A 104 2.19 -9.83 8.32
N GLY A 105 0.89 -9.90 8.06
CA GLY A 105 0.06 -8.72 7.78
C GLY A 105 -0.46 -8.04 9.04
N GLY A 106 -1.02 -6.84 8.86
CA GLY A 106 -1.62 -6.05 9.94
C GLY A 106 -3.02 -6.50 10.36
N GLY A 107 -3.69 -7.33 9.57
CA GLY A 107 -5.07 -7.76 9.85
C GLY A 107 -6.11 -6.63 9.76
N ALA A 108 -5.74 -5.46 9.28
CA ALA A 108 -6.61 -4.28 9.25
C ALA A 108 -7.83 -4.47 8.33
N PRO A 109 -8.94 -3.79 8.60
CA PRO A 109 -10.11 -3.80 7.74
C PRO A 109 -9.81 -3.18 6.37
N PHE A 110 -10.58 -3.57 5.36
CA PHE A 110 -10.35 -3.10 3.99
C PHE A 110 -10.50 -1.58 3.84
N THR A 111 -11.25 -0.93 4.72
CA THR A 111 -11.34 0.53 4.83
C THR A 111 -9.96 1.18 4.90
N THR A 112 -9.03 0.59 5.64
CA THR A 112 -7.63 1.06 5.70
C THR A 112 -6.99 1.13 4.31
N ALA A 113 -7.16 0.07 3.49
CA ALA A 113 -6.60 0.05 2.14
C ALA A 113 -7.24 1.08 1.21
N ILE A 114 -8.54 1.36 1.37
CA ILE A 114 -9.24 2.37 0.56
C ILE A 114 -8.70 3.77 0.88
N LEU A 115 -8.67 4.16 2.15
CA LEU A 115 -8.21 5.50 2.56
C LEU A 115 -6.71 5.69 2.25
N ALA A 116 -5.89 4.71 2.56
CA ALA A 116 -4.46 4.75 2.24
C ALA A 116 -4.19 4.73 0.73
N GLY A 117 -4.99 3.99 -0.03
CA GLY A 117 -4.92 3.96 -1.49
C GLY A 117 -5.26 5.31 -2.12
N GLU A 118 -6.28 6.00 -1.65
CA GLU A 118 -6.62 7.36 -2.10
C GLU A 118 -5.45 8.31 -1.88
N ILE A 119 -4.87 8.32 -0.68
CA ILE A 119 -3.69 9.14 -0.36
C ILE A 119 -2.53 8.83 -1.30
N GLY A 120 -2.19 7.55 -1.46
CA GLY A 120 -1.06 7.13 -2.27
C GLY A 120 -1.21 7.45 -3.75
N ILE A 121 -2.37 7.14 -4.32
CA ILE A 121 -2.68 7.41 -5.73
C ILE A 121 -2.69 8.92 -6.00
N ALA A 122 -3.24 9.74 -5.10
CA ALA A 122 -3.22 11.18 -5.23
C ALA A 122 -1.81 11.78 -5.15
N ALA A 123 -0.91 11.17 -4.37
CA ALA A 123 0.48 11.60 -4.27
C ALA A 123 1.31 11.20 -5.50
N ASN A 124 1.27 9.92 -5.92
CA ASN A 124 1.97 9.43 -7.11
C ASN A 124 1.33 8.12 -7.63
N MET A 125 0.40 8.25 -8.55
CA MET A 125 -0.29 7.10 -9.13
C MET A 125 0.66 6.14 -9.87
N ALA A 126 1.63 6.66 -10.61
CA ALA A 126 2.58 5.82 -11.36
C ALA A 126 3.39 4.90 -10.45
N PHE A 127 3.81 5.40 -9.29
CA PHE A 127 4.50 4.59 -8.28
C PHE A 127 3.57 3.55 -7.64
N TYR A 128 2.36 3.96 -7.22
CA TYR A 128 1.44 3.07 -6.49
C TYR A 128 0.78 2.00 -7.36
N MET A 129 0.84 2.10 -8.67
CA MET A 129 0.41 1.01 -9.57
C MET A 129 1.17 -0.29 -9.32
N GLY A 130 2.47 -0.24 -8.98
CA GLY A 130 3.25 -1.43 -8.66
C GLY A 130 2.73 -2.17 -7.41
N PRO A 131 2.78 -1.58 -6.22
CA PRO A 131 2.24 -2.19 -5.00
C PRO A 131 0.76 -2.56 -5.09
N GLY A 132 -0.04 -1.77 -5.82
CA GLY A 132 -1.47 -2.00 -6.03
C GLY A 132 -1.77 -3.35 -6.69
N LEU A 133 -1.00 -3.76 -7.69
CA LEU A 133 -1.16 -5.07 -8.33
C LEU A 133 -0.84 -6.23 -7.36
N SER A 134 0.13 -6.04 -6.47
CA SER A 134 0.45 -7.02 -5.43
C SER A 134 -0.74 -7.31 -4.51
N HIS A 135 -1.55 -6.30 -4.16
CA HIS A 135 -2.76 -6.51 -3.35
C HIS A 135 -3.76 -7.45 -4.05
N GLY A 136 -3.96 -7.32 -5.36
CA GLY A 136 -4.82 -8.22 -6.13
C GLY A 136 -4.30 -9.65 -6.12
N ALA A 137 -3.00 -9.84 -6.36
CA ALA A 137 -2.32 -11.14 -6.31
C ALA A 137 -2.47 -11.79 -4.93
N MET A 138 -2.13 -11.07 -3.85
CA MET A 138 -2.25 -11.58 -2.48
C MET A 138 -3.68 -12.02 -2.13
N LYS A 139 -4.69 -11.21 -2.46
CA LYS A 139 -6.09 -11.56 -2.20
C LYS A 139 -6.56 -12.78 -2.98
N THR A 140 -6.10 -12.94 -4.21
CA THR A 140 -6.42 -14.10 -5.03
C THR A 140 -5.79 -15.37 -4.45
N ILE A 141 -4.51 -15.34 -4.09
CA ILE A 141 -3.81 -16.45 -3.45
C ILE A 141 -4.51 -16.79 -2.13
N LEU A 142 -4.78 -15.80 -1.27
CA LEU A 142 -5.43 -16.01 0.02
C LEU A 142 -6.78 -16.73 -0.09
N LYS A 143 -7.57 -16.40 -1.12
CA LYS A 143 -8.92 -16.95 -1.29
C LYS A 143 -8.97 -18.27 -2.05
N LYS A 144 -8.02 -18.54 -2.94
CA LYS A 144 -8.16 -19.60 -3.95
C LYS A 144 -7.04 -20.61 -3.96
N ALA A 145 -5.85 -20.27 -3.44
CA ALA A 145 -4.71 -21.19 -3.45
C ALA A 145 -4.80 -22.26 -2.36
N THR A 146 -4.03 -23.33 -2.53
CA THR A 146 -3.81 -24.32 -1.47
C THR A 146 -3.02 -23.73 -0.32
N GLU A 147 -3.09 -24.32 0.88
CA GLU A 147 -2.31 -23.82 2.03
C GLU A 147 -0.80 -23.81 1.73
N GLU A 148 -0.28 -24.83 1.06
CA GLU A 148 1.12 -24.87 0.61
C GLU A 148 1.52 -23.65 -0.22
N LEU A 149 0.68 -23.24 -1.16
CA LEU A 149 0.94 -22.04 -1.99
C LEU A 149 0.79 -20.75 -1.20
N LYS A 150 -0.16 -20.69 -0.26
CA LYS A 150 -0.32 -19.54 0.64
C LYS A 150 0.93 -19.37 1.50
N ASP A 151 1.40 -20.43 2.16
CA ASP A 151 2.58 -20.40 3.02
C ASP A 151 3.85 -20.04 2.25
N LYS A 152 3.94 -20.47 0.99
CA LYS A 152 5.08 -20.17 0.12
C LYS A 152 5.14 -18.72 -0.34
N TYR A 153 4.00 -18.14 -0.75
CA TYR A 153 3.98 -16.84 -1.44
C TYR A 153 3.54 -15.68 -0.55
N LEU A 154 2.56 -15.88 0.33
CA LEU A 154 1.97 -14.76 1.06
C LEU A 154 2.95 -14.04 2.00
N PRO A 155 3.86 -14.69 2.74
CA PRO A 155 4.77 -13.97 3.62
C PRO A 155 5.64 -12.95 2.87
N ASN A 156 6.24 -13.33 1.74
CA ASN A 156 7.10 -12.45 0.97
C ASN A 156 6.33 -11.37 0.21
N LEU A 157 5.12 -11.66 -0.26
CA LEU A 157 4.24 -10.65 -0.87
C LEU A 157 3.72 -9.66 0.18
N THR A 158 3.37 -10.14 1.38
CA THR A 158 2.85 -9.32 2.48
C THR A 158 3.91 -8.37 3.03
N SER A 159 5.16 -8.84 3.16
CA SER A 159 6.28 -8.00 3.56
C SER A 159 6.73 -7.01 2.47
N GLY A 160 6.31 -7.21 1.23
CA GLY A 160 6.76 -6.44 0.08
C GLY A 160 8.14 -6.84 -0.47
N GLU A 161 8.72 -7.97 0.00
CA GLU A 161 9.97 -8.49 -0.60
C GLU A 161 9.73 -8.95 -2.04
N TRP A 162 8.55 -9.46 -2.31
CA TRP A 162 8.11 -9.81 -3.65
C TRP A 162 6.96 -8.92 -4.09
N MET A 163 6.91 -8.64 -5.36
CA MET A 163 5.80 -7.95 -6.01
C MET A 163 5.02 -8.92 -6.88
N GLY A 164 3.68 -8.84 -6.78
CA GLY A 164 2.78 -9.51 -7.71
C GLY A 164 2.45 -8.61 -8.88
N THR A 165 2.23 -9.21 -10.05
CA THR A 165 1.83 -8.49 -11.27
C THR A 165 0.77 -9.28 -12.04
N MET A 166 0.19 -8.63 -13.01
CA MET A 166 -0.68 -9.25 -14.00
C MET A 166 -0.05 -9.13 -15.37
#